data_8e7e948361eb7fafae3c7845bbc41b97
#
_entry.id   8e7e948361eb7fafae3c7845bbc41b97
#
_cell.length_a   1.000
_cell.length_b   1.000
_cell.length_c   1.000
_cell.angle_alpha   90.00
_cell.angle_beta   90.00
_cell.angle_gamma   90.00
#
_symmetry.space_group_name_H-M   'P 1'
#
loop_
_entity.id
_entity.type
_entity.pdbx_description
1 polymer ?
#
loop_
_entity_poly.entity_id
_entity_poly.type
_entity_poly.pdbx_seq_one_letter_code
_entity_poly.pdbx_strand_id
1 'polypeptide(L)'
;MILNFAKENGWKVFFVESVCDDPGVVAANIMNVKVSSPDYMDCNRTDAMEDFLKRIECYKATYQPLEPDNYDKDLSFIKVINVGRRFLVNRVQDHIQSKIVYYLMNIHVHPRTIYLCRHGESEYNLQGQIGGDSGLSYRGKKFSTALRTFLEEQNLKDLKVWTSQLKRAIQTAEVLGGQYEQWKALNEIDAGVCEDMTYEEIKEQYPEEYELREQDKYYYRYPTGESYQDLVQRLEPVIMELERQGDVLVICHQAVMRCLLAYFLDKSADELPYLKCPLHTVLKLTPFAYGCKVESIFLNVEAVNTHRDRPEDIGKKVSNPLMRRNSVTPLASPEPNKKPRIEGLEDHVASSSSAIPVCLASDVSVAVPGQIVNELPRPSDAGVKLSAQQ
;
A
#
# COMPACT_ATOMS: atom_id res chain seq x y z
N MET A 1 29.43 -7.10 13.55
CA MET A 1 28.84 -6.23 14.58
C MET A 1 27.32 -6.39 14.63
N ILE A 2 26.54 -6.05 13.59
CA ILE A 2 25.05 -6.14 13.57
C ILE A 2 24.55 -7.54 13.94
N LEU A 3 25.08 -8.60 13.36
CA LEU A 3 24.68 -9.98 13.63
C LEU A 3 24.90 -10.40 15.09
N ASN A 4 26.02 -10.00 15.69
CA ASN A 4 26.32 -10.33 17.10
C ASN A 4 25.34 -9.61 18.02
N PHE A 5 25.11 -8.31 17.78
CA PHE A 5 24.14 -7.53 18.52
C PHE A 5 22.70 -8.10 18.41
N ALA A 6 22.28 -8.46 17.21
CA ALA A 6 20.97 -9.07 17.00
C ALA A 6 20.85 -10.42 17.71
N LYS A 7 21.89 -11.26 17.65
CA LYS A 7 21.94 -12.56 18.32
C LYS A 7 21.87 -12.42 19.85
N GLU A 8 22.58 -11.45 20.42
CA GLU A 8 22.54 -11.16 21.86
C GLU A 8 21.16 -10.71 22.34
N ASN A 9 20.38 -10.04 21.46
CA ASN A 9 19.04 -9.55 21.76
C ASN A 9 17.92 -10.50 21.28
N GLY A 10 18.23 -11.65 20.70
CA GLY A 10 17.26 -12.60 20.20
C GLY A 10 16.51 -12.13 18.93
N TRP A 11 17.08 -11.21 18.17
CA TRP A 11 16.47 -10.65 16.98
C TRP A 11 16.87 -11.42 15.73
N LYS A 12 15.92 -11.56 14.80
CA LYS A 12 16.16 -12.08 13.45
C LYS A 12 16.62 -10.94 12.55
N VAL A 13 17.62 -11.20 11.74
CA VAL A 13 18.17 -10.23 10.78
C VAL A 13 17.85 -10.70 9.37
N PHE A 14 17.37 -9.79 8.56
CA PHE A 14 17.20 -9.96 7.12
C PHE A 14 17.85 -8.77 6.41
N PHE A 15 18.81 -9.02 5.52
CA PHE A 15 19.49 -7.96 4.82
C PHE A 15 18.80 -7.67 3.49
N VAL A 16 18.71 -6.38 3.16
CA VAL A 16 18.28 -5.91 1.85
C VAL A 16 19.42 -5.12 1.25
N GLU A 17 20.02 -5.65 0.17
CA GLU A 17 21.09 -4.99 -0.55
C GLU A 17 20.59 -4.51 -1.91
N SER A 18 20.76 -3.23 -2.21
CA SER A 18 20.46 -2.65 -3.52
C SER A 18 21.77 -2.30 -4.22
N VAL A 19 21.98 -2.88 -5.40
CA VAL A 19 23.19 -2.65 -6.22
C VAL A 19 22.77 -2.12 -7.59
N CYS A 20 23.35 -1.02 -8.00
CA CYS A 20 23.12 -0.46 -9.32
C CYS A 20 24.46 -0.09 -9.97
N ASP A 21 24.83 -0.82 -11.01
CA ASP A 21 26.07 -0.63 -11.78
C ASP A 21 25.82 0.06 -13.13
N ASP A 22 24.56 0.30 -13.49
CA ASP A 22 24.18 0.97 -14.74
C ASP A 22 24.26 2.51 -14.56
N PRO A 23 25.24 3.20 -15.22
CA PRO A 23 25.41 4.64 -15.04
C PRO A 23 24.20 5.46 -15.48
N GLY A 24 23.47 4.98 -16.50
CA GLY A 24 22.28 5.67 -17.01
C GLY A 24 21.14 5.62 -15.98
N VAL A 25 20.94 4.48 -15.34
CA VAL A 25 19.96 4.32 -14.27
C VAL A 25 20.33 5.15 -13.04
N VAL A 26 21.62 5.15 -12.65
CA VAL A 26 22.12 5.97 -11.54
C VAL A 26 21.87 7.45 -11.80
N ALA A 27 22.24 7.96 -12.99
CA ALA A 27 22.02 9.36 -13.36
C ALA A 27 20.53 9.74 -13.35
N ALA A 28 19.69 8.91 -13.96
CA ALA A 28 18.24 9.13 -13.97
C ALA A 28 17.63 9.12 -12.56
N ASN A 29 18.06 8.21 -11.69
CA ASN A 29 17.61 8.13 -10.32
C ASN A 29 18.03 9.37 -9.49
N ILE A 30 19.27 9.82 -9.63
CA ILE A 30 19.74 11.05 -8.97
C ILE A 30 18.86 12.23 -9.39
N MET A 31 18.63 12.41 -10.69
CA MET A 31 17.87 13.54 -11.21
C MET A 31 16.38 13.51 -10.83
N ASN A 32 15.77 12.36 -10.89
CA ASN A 32 14.31 12.23 -10.69
C ASN A 32 13.91 12.07 -9.23
N VAL A 33 14.78 11.48 -8.41
CA VAL A 33 14.46 11.10 -7.04
C VAL A 33 15.26 11.90 -6.02
N LYS A 34 16.60 11.86 -6.13
CA LYS A 34 17.46 12.42 -5.08
C LYS A 34 17.49 13.94 -5.07
N VAL A 35 17.52 14.58 -6.21
CA VAL A 35 17.43 16.04 -6.29
C VAL A 35 16.10 16.59 -5.76
N SER A 36 15.06 15.76 -5.76
CA SER A 36 13.73 16.09 -5.21
C SER A 36 13.55 15.65 -3.75
N SER A 37 14.59 15.09 -3.11
CA SER A 37 14.53 14.66 -1.72
C SER A 37 14.52 15.86 -0.75
N PRO A 38 14.03 15.68 0.48
CA PRO A 38 14.02 16.73 1.50
C PRO A 38 15.42 17.32 1.77
N ASP A 39 16.48 16.53 1.61
CA ASP A 39 17.88 16.95 1.84
C ASP A 39 18.37 18.02 0.86
N TYR A 40 17.73 18.15 -0.30
CA TYR A 40 18.16 19.03 -1.40
C TYR A 40 17.08 20.04 -1.82
N MET A 41 16.04 20.25 -1.01
CA MET A 41 14.92 21.15 -1.37
C MET A 41 15.36 22.58 -1.69
N ASP A 42 16.42 23.07 -1.02
CA ASP A 42 16.93 24.44 -1.18
C ASP A 42 18.21 24.51 -2.04
N CYS A 43 18.63 23.41 -2.66
CA CYS A 43 19.85 23.33 -3.43
C CYS A 43 19.60 23.47 -4.94
N ASN A 44 20.55 24.03 -5.67
CA ASN A 44 20.56 23.98 -7.12
C ASN A 44 20.73 22.51 -7.58
N ARG A 45 19.98 22.12 -8.61
CA ARG A 45 20.00 20.74 -9.15
C ARG A 45 21.40 20.24 -9.51
N THR A 46 22.23 21.11 -10.06
CA THR A 46 23.61 20.75 -10.46
C THR A 46 24.47 20.45 -9.25
N ASP A 47 24.38 21.31 -8.23
CA ASP A 47 25.16 21.18 -7.00
C ASP A 47 24.71 19.96 -6.20
N ALA A 48 23.39 19.69 -6.14
CA ALA A 48 22.83 18.51 -5.52
C ALA A 48 23.31 17.22 -6.20
N MET A 49 23.35 17.20 -7.54
CA MET A 49 23.85 16.05 -8.29
C MET A 49 25.36 15.80 -8.03
N GLU A 50 26.16 16.87 -8.02
CA GLU A 50 27.60 16.75 -7.75
C GLU A 50 27.88 16.28 -6.33
N ASP A 51 27.18 16.81 -5.33
CA ASP A 51 27.28 16.37 -3.94
C ASP A 51 26.91 14.88 -3.78
N PHE A 52 25.81 14.48 -4.42
CA PHE A 52 25.37 13.08 -4.36
C PHE A 52 26.39 12.12 -5.00
N LEU A 53 26.97 12.48 -6.14
CA LEU A 53 28.03 11.68 -6.77
C LEU A 53 29.27 11.58 -5.88
N LYS A 54 29.68 12.66 -5.20
CA LYS A 54 30.78 12.64 -4.24
C LYS A 54 30.47 11.69 -3.08
N ARG A 55 29.24 11.69 -2.56
CA ARG A 55 28.83 10.74 -1.51
C ARG A 55 28.91 9.29 -2.00
N ILE A 56 28.47 9.00 -3.23
CA ILE A 56 28.58 7.65 -3.81
C ILE A 56 30.04 7.19 -3.82
N GLU A 57 30.97 8.01 -4.31
CA GLU A 57 32.39 7.65 -4.37
C GLU A 57 32.99 7.44 -2.96
N CYS A 58 32.59 8.25 -1.99
CA CYS A 58 33.02 8.09 -0.60
C CYS A 58 32.56 6.74 -0.03
N TYR A 59 31.29 6.35 -0.26
CA TYR A 59 30.76 5.08 0.26
C TYR A 59 31.30 3.86 -0.50
N LYS A 60 31.57 3.94 -1.78
CA LYS A 60 32.17 2.85 -2.55
C LYS A 60 33.49 2.37 -1.97
N ALA A 61 34.30 3.27 -1.40
CA ALA A 61 35.59 2.92 -0.83
C ALA A 61 35.51 1.98 0.40
N THR A 62 34.37 2.00 1.11
CA THR A 62 34.17 1.24 2.34
C THR A 62 33.09 0.15 2.23
N TYR A 63 32.38 0.14 1.12
CA TYR A 63 31.29 -0.79 0.89
C TYR A 63 31.77 -2.20 0.59
N GLN A 64 31.23 -3.17 1.31
CA GLN A 64 31.46 -4.59 1.08
C GLN A 64 30.15 -5.26 0.68
N PRO A 65 30.03 -5.75 -0.57
CA PRO A 65 28.82 -6.42 -1.04
C PRO A 65 28.62 -7.75 -0.33
N LEU A 66 27.37 -8.19 -0.24
CA LEU A 66 27.06 -9.54 0.23
C LEU A 66 27.57 -10.58 -0.78
N GLU A 67 28.28 -11.59 -0.28
CA GLU A 67 28.85 -12.67 -1.10
C GLU A 67 28.27 -14.04 -0.70
N PRO A 68 27.17 -14.44 -1.39
CA PRO A 68 26.40 -15.64 -1.04
C PRO A 68 27.18 -16.94 -1.18
N ASP A 69 28.15 -16.97 -2.07
CA ASP A 69 28.95 -18.18 -2.34
C ASP A 69 30.15 -18.33 -1.40
N ASN A 70 30.44 -17.27 -0.61
CA ASN A 70 31.62 -17.23 0.27
C ASN A 70 31.23 -17.02 1.74
N TYR A 71 31.38 -15.75 2.20
CA TYR A 71 31.29 -15.41 3.63
C TYR A 71 29.86 -15.30 4.14
N ASP A 72 28.90 -15.00 3.25
CA ASP A 72 27.53 -14.64 3.62
C ASP A 72 26.51 -15.75 3.30
N LYS A 73 26.96 -16.95 2.96
CA LYS A 73 26.13 -18.10 2.59
C LYS A 73 25.06 -18.46 3.61
N ASP A 74 25.33 -18.16 4.89
CA ASP A 74 24.44 -18.47 6.00
C ASP A 74 23.49 -17.32 6.37
N LEU A 75 23.60 -16.18 5.71
CA LEU A 75 22.75 -15.02 5.96
C LEU A 75 21.42 -15.10 5.21
N SER A 76 20.40 -14.51 5.84
CA SER A 76 19.10 -14.30 5.19
C SER A 76 19.11 -12.93 4.53
N PHE A 77 18.95 -12.86 3.20
CA PHE A 77 18.97 -11.60 2.48
C PHE A 77 18.27 -11.66 1.12
N ILE A 78 17.96 -10.48 0.61
CA ILE A 78 17.66 -10.22 -0.80
C ILE A 78 18.64 -9.17 -1.35
N LYS A 79 19.17 -9.43 -2.53
CA LYS A 79 19.99 -8.50 -3.30
C LYS A 79 19.21 -8.08 -4.54
N VAL A 80 18.92 -6.79 -4.63
CA VAL A 80 18.21 -6.17 -5.76
C VAL A 80 19.25 -5.55 -6.68
N ILE A 81 19.36 -6.04 -7.92
CA ILE A 81 20.41 -5.64 -8.86
C ILE A 81 19.80 -4.85 -10.02
N ASN A 82 20.39 -3.69 -10.31
CA ASN A 82 20.00 -2.80 -11.38
C ASN A 82 18.49 -2.53 -11.42
N VAL A 83 17.98 -2.01 -10.28
CA VAL A 83 16.57 -1.60 -10.14
C VAL A 83 15.60 -2.76 -10.37
N GLY A 84 15.90 -3.95 -9.81
CA GLY A 84 15.03 -5.12 -9.97
C GLY A 84 15.18 -5.85 -11.30
N ARG A 85 16.20 -5.56 -12.10
CA ARG A 85 16.53 -6.35 -13.30
C ARG A 85 16.91 -7.79 -12.97
N ARG A 86 17.52 -7.99 -11.77
CA ARG A 86 17.83 -9.29 -11.20
C ARG A 86 17.62 -9.25 -9.70
N PHE A 87 17.25 -10.41 -9.16
CA PHE A 87 17.17 -10.62 -7.72
C PHE A 87 17.98 -11.83 -7.35
N LEU A 88 18.70 -11.72 -6.23
CA LEU A 88 19.33 -12.86 -5.60
C LEU A 88 18.78 -12.95 -4.17
N VAL A 89 18.17 -14.08 -3.86
CA VAL A 89 17.52 -14.33 -2.57
C VAL A 89 18.21 -15.49 -1.89
N ASN A 90 18.60 -15.30 -0.62
CA ASN A 90 19.29 -16.33 0.15
C ASN A 90 18.58 -16.59 1.47
N ARG A 91 18.31 -17.86 1.78
CA ARG A 91 17.82 -18.37 3.07
C ARG A 91 16.64 -17.60 3.67
N VAL A 92 15.56 -17.47 2.92
CA VAL A 92 14.29 -16.96 3.45
C VAL A 92 13.72 -17.96 4.45
N GLN A 93 13.58 -17.57 5.71
CA GLN A 93 13.28 -18.50 6.80
C GLN A 93 11.89 -18.38 7.38
N ASP A 94 11.22 -17.24 7.19
CA ASP A 94 9.91 -17.02 7.77
C ASP A 94 8.97 -16.25 6.84
N HIS A 95 7.71 -16.14 7.28
CA HIS A 95 6.65 -15.51 6.52
C HIS A 95 6.89 -14.01 6.27
N ILE A 96 7.47 -13.29 7.22
CA ILE A 96 7.75 -11.85 7.07
C ILE A 96 8.83 -11.64 6.02
N GLN A 97 9.91 -12.42 6.08
CA GLN A 97 10.97 -12.39 5.06
C GLN A 97 10.41 -12.71 3.67
N SER A 98 9.54 -13.73 3.58
CA SER A 98 8.87 -14.08 2.30
C SER A 98 8.02 -12.95 1.76
N LYS A 99 7.28 -12.24 2.61
CA LYS A 99 6.50 -11.06 2.21
C LYS A 99 7.39 -9.91 1.73
N ILE A 100 8.49 -9.64 2.42
CA ILE A 100 9.46 -8.61 2.02
C ILE A 100 10.04 -8.94 0.63
N VAL A 101 10.46 -10.18 0.43
CA VAL A 101 10.98 -10.64 -0.87
C VAL A 101 9.92 -10.49 -1.96
N TYR A 102 8.71 -10.98 -1.71
CA TYR A 102 7.60 -10.88 -2.65
C TYR A 102 7.28 -9.43 -3.01
N TYR A 103 7.20 -8.55 -2.00
CA TYR A 103 6.97 -7.12 -2.20
C TYR A 103 8.07 -6.50 -3.07
N LEU A 104 9.35 -6.66 -2.69
CA LEU A 104 10.48 -6.08 -3.42
C LEU A 104 10.59 -6.59 -4.86
N MET A 105 10.19 -7.82 -5.14
CA MET A 105 10.18 -8.39 -6.48
C MET A 105 9.03 -7.91 -7.35
N ASN A 106 8.01 -7.31 -6.77
CA ASN A 106 6.77 -6.94 -7.47
C ASN A 106 6.47 -5.45 -7.49
N ILE A 107 7.26 -4.60 -6.83
CA ILE A 107 7.03 -3.14 -6.88
C ILE A 107 7.20 -2.61 -8.30
N HIS A 108 6.23 -1.85 -8.80
CA HIS A 108 6.30 -1.18 -10.10
C HIS A 108 7.09 0.13 -10.01
N VAL A 109 8.04 0.33 -10.92
CA VAL A 109 8.97 1.47 -10.87
C VAL A 109 8.76 2.53 -11.91
N HIS A 110 7.97 2.24 -12.91
CA HIS A 110 7.67 3.24 -13.92
C HIS A 110 6.61 4.21 -13.41
N PRO A 111 6.60 5.46 -13.89
CA PRO A 111 5.51 6.37 -13.59
C PRO A 111 4.17 5.72 -13.95
N ARG A 112 3.26 5.75 -13.00
CA ARG A 112 1.93 5.14 -13.15
C ARG A 112 0.88 5.98 -12.44
N THR A 113 -0.37 5.72 -12.76
CA THR A 113 -1.50 6.36 -12.12
C THR A 113 -2.50 5.32 -11.64
N ILE A 114 -2.92 5.45 -10.39
CA ILE A 114 -3.99 4.65 -9.82
C ILE A 114 -5.21 5.55 -9.69
N TYR A 115 -6.29 5.19 -10.38
CA TYR A 115 -7.56 5.87 -10.28
C TYR A 115 -8.44 5.12 -9.30
N LEU A 116 -8.86 5.78 -8.22
CA LEU A 116 -9.80 5.21 -7.25
C LEU A 116 -11.12 5.97 -7.37
N CYS A 117 -12.21 5.26 -7.52
CA CYS A 117 -13.54 5.85 -7.39
C CYS A 117 -14.48 4.88 -6.69
N ARG A 118 -15.52 5.42 -6.09
CA ARG A 118 -16.65 4.62 -5.65
C ARG A 118 -17.51 4.27 -6.86
N HIS A 119 -18.32 3.22 -6.71
CA HIS A 119 -19.43 2.98 -7.63
C HIS A 119 -20.31 4.23 -7.78
N GLY A 120 -21.07 4.37 -8.84
CA GLY A 120 -22.09 5.40 -8.97
C GLY A 120 -23.10 5.33 -7.82
N GLU A 121 -23.76 6.45 -7.49
CA GLU A 121 -24.78 6.48 -6.43
C GLU A 121 -25.77 5.32 -6.58
N SER A 122 -26.03 4.59 -5.51
CA SER A 122 -26.97 3.46 -5.48
C SER A 122 -28.31 3.86 -4.88
N GLU A 123 -29.35 3.04 -5.08
CA GLU A 123 -30.65 3.24 -4.44
C GLU A 123 -30.54 3.25 -2.90
N TYR A 124 -29.66 2.43 -2.31
CA TYR A 124 -29.40 2.43 -0.87
C TYR A 124 -28.72 3.71 -0.40
N ASN A 125 -27.86 4.31 -1.22
CA ASN A 125 -27.30 5.61 -0.87
C ASN A 125 -28.38 6.69 -0.75
N LEU A 126 -29.41 6.67 -1.62
CA LEU A 126 -30.55 7.59 -1.54
C LEU A 126 -31.38 7.37 -0.27
N GLN A 127 -31.51 6.13 0.16
CA GLN A 127 -32.28 5.75 1.36
C GLN A 127 -31.46 5.89 2.66
N GLY A 128 -30.16 6.18 2.58
CA GLY A 128 -29.26 6.23 3.75
C GLY A 128 -28.87 4.88 4.32
N GLN A 129 -29.20 3.78 3.61
CA GLN A 129 -28.89 2.41 4.05
C GLN A 129 -27.44 2.06 3.78
N ILE A 130 -26.86 1.24 4.68
CA ILE A 130 -25.51 0.70 4.58
C ILE A 130 -25.49 -0.73 4.09
N GLY A 131 -24.37 -1.17 3.54
CA GLY A 131 -24.18 -2.55 3.08
C GLY A 131 -25.04 -2.93 1.87
N GLY A 132 -25.53 -4.15 1.89
CA GLY A 132 -26.42 -4.73 0.91
C GLY A 132 -25.91 -4.72 -0.54
N ASP A 133 -26.77 -5.17 -1.47
CA ASP A 133 -26.40 -5.28 -2.89
C ASP A 133 -27.42 -4.58 -3.80
N SER A 134 -27.70 -3.30 -3.53
CA SER A 134 -28.59 -2.48 -4.35
C SER A 134 -27.93 -2.07 -5.69
N GLY A 135 -28.76 -1.82 -6.71
CA GLY A 135 -28.34 -1.30 -7.99
C GLY A 135 -28.08 0.21 -7.98
N LEU A 136 -27.62 0.74 -9.13
CA LEU A 136 -27.38 2.16 -9.33
C LEU A 136 -28.70 2.96 -9.41
N SER A 137 -28.70 4.14 -8.80
CA SER A 137 -29.71 5.16 -9.00
C SER A 137 -29.62 5.78 -10.41
N TYR A 138 -30.58 6.61 -10.75
CA TYR A 138 -30.52 7.38 -12.00
C TYR A 138 -29.26 8.26 -12.08
N ARG A 139 -28.89 8.93 -11.00
CA ARG A 139 -27.66 9.74 -10.94
C ARG A 139 -26.41 8.87 -11.00
N GLY A 140 -26.43 7.68 -10.39
CA GLY A 140 -25.33 6.71 -10.48
C GLY A 140 -25.07 6.24 -11.91
N LYS A 141 -26.11 6.03 -12.71
CA LYS A 141 -25.99 5.69 -14.15
C LYS A 141 -25.40 6.84 -14.96
N LYS A 142 -25.79 8.09 -14.66
CA LYS A 142 -25.17 9.28 -15.28
C LYS A 142 -23.69 9.39 -14.95
N PHE A 143 -23.32 9.11 -13.70
CA PHE A 143 -21.91 9.08 -13.28
C PHE A 143 -21.11 8.04 -14.07
N SER A 144 -21.65 6.83 -14.27
CA SER A 144 -20.97 5.79 -15.05
C SER A 144 -20.65 6.25 -16.48
N THR A 145 -21.57 7.00 -17.10
CA THR A 145 -21.36 7.60 -18.43
C THR A 145 -20.29 8.71 -18.38
N ALA A 146 -20.33 9.58 -17.37
CA ALA A 146 -19.34 10.63 -17.18
C ALA A 146 -17.95 10.06 -16.92
N LEU A 147 -17.86 8.96 -16.15
CA LEU A 147 -16.61 8.24 -15.89
C LEU A 147 -16.01 7.68 -17.19
N ARG A 148 -16.82 7.11 -18.05
CA ARG A 148 -16.38 6.66 -19.37
C ARG A 148 -15.77 7.79 -20.18
N THR A 149 -16.48 8.91 -20.33
CA THR A 149 -15.99 10.09 -21.06
C THR A 149 -14.68 10.60 -20.49
N PHE A 150 -14.61 10.71 -19.16
CA PHE A 150 -13.37 11.11 -18.47
C PHE A 150 -12.18 10.20 -18.80
N LEU A 151 -12.38 8.88 -18.79
CA LEU A 151 -11.30 7.93 -19.10
C LEU A 151 -10.88 7.97 -20.58
N GLU A 152 -11.81 8.17 -21.49
CA GLU A 152 -11.53 8.36 -22.92
C GLU A 152 -10.64 9.60 -23.15
N GLU A 153 -10.90 10.69 -22.44
CA GLU A 153 -10.10 11.92 -22.48
C GLU A 153 -8.67 11.75 -21.94
N GLN A 154 -8.46 10.81 -20.99
CA GLN A 154 -7.12 10.54 -20.44
C GLN A 154 -6.21 9.81 -21.44
N ASN A 155 -6.73 9.25 -22.54
CA ASN A 155 -5.98 8.50 -23.55
C ASN A 155 -5.05 7.41 -22.97
N LEU A 156 -5.52 6.69 -21.94
CA LEU A 156 -4.75 5.66 -21.24
C LEU A 156 -4.63 4.41 -22.13
N LYS A 157 -3.40 3.99 -22.36
CA LYS A 157 -3.13 2.70 -23.00
C LYS A 157 -3.05 1.63 -21.92
N ASP A 158 -3.70 0.49 -22.17
CA ASP A 158 -3.63 -0.69 -21.29
C ASP A 158 -4.15 -0.46 -19.85
N LEU A 159 -5.13 0.45 -19.66
CA LEU A 159 -5.78 0.66 -18.37
C LEU A 159 -6.47 -0.62 -17.92
N LYS A 160 -6.08 -1.15 -16.77
CA LYS A 160 -6.79 -2.23 -16.09
C LYS A 160 -7.95 -1.67 -15.28
N VAL A 161 -9.10 -2.34 -15.32
CA VAL A 161 -10.27 -1.96 -14.56
C VAL A 161 -10.61 -3.06 -13.57
N TRP A 162 -10.64 -2.74 -12.28
CA TRP A 162 -11.01 -3.64 -11.21
C TRP A 162 -12.30 -3.19 -10.53
N THR A 163 -13.16 -4.15 -10.25
CA THR A 163 -14.41 -3.90 -9.53
C THR A 163 -14.57 -4.87 -8.36
N SER A 164 -15.46 -4.55 -7.44
CA SER A 164 -16.01 -5.54 -6.51
C SER A 164 -17.01 -6.45 -7.22
N GLN A 165 -17.53 -7.44 -6.50
CA GLN A 165 -18.58 -8.33 -6.98
C GLN A 165 -20.00 -7.81 -6.69
N LEU A 166 -20.15 -6.60 -6.14
CA LEU A 166 -21.45 -6.00 -5.87
C LEU A 166 -22.02 -5.32 -7.12
N LYS A 167 -23.34 -5.46 -7.32
CA LYS A 167 -24.08 -5.00 -8.52
C LYS A 167 -23.75 -3.56 -8.88
N ARG A 168 -23.77 -2.64 -7.93
CA ARG A 168 -23.51 -1.22 -8.17
C ARG A 168 -22.12 -0.93 -8.75
N ALA A 169 -21.10 -1.69 -8.34
CA ALA A 169 -19.73 -1.53 -8.87
C ALA A 169 -19.62 -2.14 -10.26
N ILE A 170 -20.21 -3.32 -10.47
CA ILE A 170 -20.29 -3.99 -11.79
C ILE A 170 -21.03 -3.09 -12.78
N GLN A 171 -22.21 -2.60 -12.45
CA GLN A 171 -23.00 -1.70 -13.32
C GLN A 171 -22.24 -0.41 -13.66
N THR A 172 -21.39 0.08 -12.75
CA THR A 172 -20.54 1.24 -13.01
C THR A 172 -19.48 0.91 -14.07
N ALA A 173 -18.88 -0.27 -14.00
CA ALA A 173 -17.82 -0.71 -14.92
C ALA A 173 -18.37 -1.12 -16.30
N GLU A 174 -19.54 -1.73 -16.37
CA GLU A 174 -20.14 -2.22 -17.64
C GLU A 174 -20.27 -1.12 -18.67
N VAL A 175 -20.58 0.11 -18.24
CA VAL A 175 -20.72 1.27 -19.13
C VAL A 175 -19.41 1.65 -19.81
N LEU A 176 -18.24 1.27 -19.23
CA LEU A 176 -16.93 1.60 -19.79
C LEU A 176 -16.64 0.83 -21.10
N GLY A 177 -17.36 -0.27 -21.36
CA GLY A 177 -17.29 -1.03 -22.61
C GLY A 177 -16.03 -1.86 -22.84
N GLY A 178 -15.14 -1.95 -21.82
CA GLY A 178 -13.92 -2.74 -21.84
C GLY A 178 -13.99 -3.99 -20.97
N GLN A 179 -12.87 -4.72 -20.89
CA GLN A 179 -12.71 -5.81 -19.94
C GLN A 179 -12.48 -5.26 -18.53
N TYR A 180 -13.07 -5.89 -17.54
CA TYR A 180 -12.84 -5.60 -16.13
C TYR A 180 -12.72 -6.90 -15.33
N GLU A 181 -11.95 -6.84 -14.26
CA GLU A 181 -11.74 -7.95 -13.34
C GLU A 181 -12.56 -7.72 -12.06
N GLN A 182 -13.25 -8.75 -11.62
CA GLN A 182 -14.03 -8.71 -10.39
C GLN A 182 -13.24 -9.33 -9.23
N TRP A 183 -13.04 -8.55 -8.18
CA TRP A 183 -12.32 -8.96 -6.99
C TRP A 183 -13.23 -8.97 -5.77
N LYS A 184 -13.52 -10.15 -5.21
CA LYS A 184 -14.31 -10.26 -3.98
C LYS A 184 -13.68 -9.47 -2.83
N ALA A 185 -12.35 -9.39 -2.79
CA ALA A 185 -11.63 -8.60 -1.80
C ALA A 185 -11.94 -7.10 -1.85
N LEU A 186 -12.48 -6.58 -2.95
CA LEU A 186 -12.94 -5.20 -3.11
C LEU A 186 -14.40 -4.98 -2.68
N ASN A 187 -15.14 -6.01 -2.23
CA ASN A 187 -16.49 -5.83 -1.71
C ASN A 187 -16.47 -4.87 -0.52
N GLU A 188 -17.56 -4.15 -0.30
CA GLU A 188 -17.68 -3.24 0.86
C GLU A 188 -17.50 -4.00 2.18
N ILE A 189 -17.19 -3.30 3.23
CA ILE A 189 -17.13 -3.84 4.59
C ILE A 189 -18.47 -4.52 4.90
N ASP A 190 -18.41 -5.74 5.40
CA ASP A 190 -19.59 -6.50 5.81
C ASP A 190 -20.13 -5.92 7.13
N ALA A 191 -21.33 -5.36 7.09
CA ALA A 191 -22.00 -4.79 8.26
C ALA A 191 -22.78 -5.83 9.08
N GLY A 192 -22.72 -7.11 8.70
CA GLY A 192 -23.34 -8.20 9.42
C GLY A 192 -24.83 -7.97 9.67
N VAL A 193 -25.26 -8.01 10.94
CA VAL A 193 -26.67 -7.80 11.29
C VAL A 193 -27.19 -6.39 10.97
N CYS A 194 -26.31 -5.44 10.67
CA CYS A 194 -26.66 -4.08 10.33
C CYS A 194 -26.74 -3.84 8.80
N GLU A 195 -26.60 -4.89 7.97
CA GLU A 195 -26.82 -4.78 6.52
C GLU A 195 -28.25 -4.31 6.23
N ASP A 196 -28.40 -3.51 5.18
CA ASP A 196 -29.65 -2.94 4.71
C ASP A 196 -30.34 -1.95 5.68
N MET A 197 -29.67 -1.53 6.75
CA MET A 197 -30.19 -0.58 7.74
C MET A 197 -29.62 0.82 7.54
N THR A 198 -30.39 1.83 7.96
CA THR A 198 -29.89 3.19 8.16
C THR A 198 -29.18 3.32 9.52
N TYR A 199 -28.37 4.36 9.70
CA TYR A 199 -27.73 4.59 11.00
C TYR A 199 -28.72 4.92 12.11
N GLU A 200 -29.86 5.51 11.78
CA GLU A 200 -30.96 5.80 12.68
C GLU A 200 -31.59 4.49 13.18
N GLU A 201 -31.88 3.56 12.27
CA GLU A 201 -32.39 2.22 12.63
C GLU A 201 -31.39 1.42 13.45
N ILE A 202 -30.08 1.48 13.12
CA ILE A 202 -29.03 0.84 13.92
C ILE A 202 -29.01 1.42 15.34
N LYS A 203 -29.14 2.73 15.48
CA LYS A 203 -29.16 3.38 16.79
C LYS A 203 -30.37 2.98 17.62
N GLU A 204 -31.51 2.78 16.98
CA GLU A 204 -32.76 2.36 17.65
C GLU A 204 -32.74 0.87 18.01
N GLN A 205 -32.30 -0.01 17.08
CA GLN A 205 -32.37 -1.45 17.27
C GLN A 205 -31.15 -2.03 18.00
N TYR A 206 -29.98 -1.41 17.80
CA TYR A 206 -28.68 -1.84 18.35
C TYR A 206 -27.91 -0.66 18.99
N PRO A 207 -28.47 0.02 20.00
CA PRO A 207 -27.88 1.22 20.58
C PRO A 207 -26.49 0.98 21.16
N GLU A 208 -26.25 -0.15 21.81
CA GLU A 208 -24.93 -0.52 22.35
C GLU A 208 -23.87 -0.66 21.23
N GLU A 209 -24.23 -1.32 20.14
CA GLU A 209 -23.34 -1.51 18.99
C GLU A 209 -23.04 -0.17 18.30
N TYR A 210 -24.04 0.71 18.20
CA TYR A 210 -23.85 2.06 17.67
C TYR A 210 -22.85 2.85 18.50
N GLU A 211 -22.98 2.84 19.84
CA GLU A 211 -22.06 3.54 20.74
C GLU A 211 -20.65 2.98 20.70
N LEU A 212 -20.48 1.65 20.70
CA LEU A 212 -19.18 0.99 20.59
C LEU A 212 -18.46 1.39 19.28
N ARG A 213 -19.20 1.47 18.19
CA ARG A 213 -18.66 1.88 16.89
C ARG A 213 -18.22 3.35 16.87
N GLU A 214 -18.98 4.24 17.51
CA GLU A 214 -18.61 5.66 17.59
C GLU A 214 -17.37 5.88 18.49
N GLN A 215 -17.14 5.01 19.49
CA GLN A 215 -15.97 5.07 20.38
C GLN A 215 -14.68 4.66 19.67
N ASP A 216 -14.71 3.59 18.88
CA ASP A 216 -13.54 3.08 18.18
C ASP A 216 -13.91 2.46 16.82
N LYS A 217 -14.03 3.29 15.82
CA LYS A 217 -14.50 2.89 14.49
C LYS A 217 -13.54 1.95 13.75
N TYR A 218 -12.24 1.96 14.07
CA TYR A 218 -11.27 1.11 13.39
C TYR A 218 -11.29 -0.33 13.90
N TYR A 219 -11.34 -0.53 15.21
CA TYR A 219 -11.34 -1.87 15.80
C TYR A 219 -12.75 -2.43 16.03
N TYR A 220 -13.77 -1.59 15.98
CA TYR A 220 -15.14 -2.06 16.09
C TYR A 220 -15.48 -3.03 14.97
N ARG A 221 -15.99 -4.21 15.35
CA ARG A 221 -16.48 -5.24 14.43
C ARG A 221 -17.98 -5.34 14.51
N TYR A 222 -18.65 -5.21 13.37
CA TYR A 222 -20.08 -5.48 13.30
C TYR A 222 -20.39 -6.92 13.73
N PRO A 223 -21.47 -7.18 14.50
CA PRO A 223 -21.88 -8.54 14.83
C PRO A 223 -22.10 -9.37 13.57
N THR A 224 -21.42 -10.51 13.46
CA THR A 224 -21.36 -11.38 12.27
C THR A 224 -20.70 -10.75 11.02
N GLY A 225 -20.14 -9.57 11.13
CA GLY A 225 -19.51 -8.83 10.04
C GLY A 225 -18.02 -8.55 10.25
N GLU A 226 -17.54 -7.49 9.65
CA GLU A 226 -16.13 -7.07 9.62
C GLU A 226 -15.88 -5.80 10.44
N SER A 227 -14.62 -5.61 10.84
CA SER A 227 -14.04 -4.33 11.26
C SER A 227 -13.19 -3.71 10.13
N TYR A 228 -12.79 -2.44 10.28
CA TYR A 228 -11.78 -1.89 9.39
C TYR A 228 -10.45 -2.64 9.47
N GLN A 229 -10.08 -3.16 10.63
CA GLN A 229 -8.89 -4.00 10.80
C GLN A 229 -8.97 -5.27 9.93
N ASP A 230 -10.13 -5.95 9.89
CA ASP A 230 -10.34 -7.13 9.04
C ASP A 230 -10.28 -6.76 7.56
N LEU A 231 -10.90 -5.63 7.20
CA LEU A 231 -10.91 -5.12 5.84
C LEU A 231 -9.48 -4.81 5.34
N VAL A 232 -8.64 -4.18 6.16
CA VAL A 232 -7.23 -3.93 5.85
C VAL A 232 -6.49 -5.24 5.58
N GLN A 233 -6.70 -6.27 6.41
CA GLN A 233 -6.10 -7.59 6.20
C GLN A 233 -6.60 -8.26 4.91
N ARG A 234 -7.89 -8.16 4.62
CA ARG A 234 -8.51 -8.68 3.39
C ARG A 234 -7.97 -7.99 2.13
N LEU A 235 -7.63 -6.71 2.22
CA LEU A 235 -7.12 -5.93 1.10
C LEU A 235 -5.62 -6.10 0.85
N GLU A 236 -4.89 -6.77 1.72
CA GLU A 236 -3.44 -6.97 1.55
C GLU A 236 -3.07 -7.54 0.16
N PRO A 237 -3.70 -8.61 -0.37
CA PRO A 237 -3.40 -9.12 -1.70
C PRO A 237 -3.72 -8.12 -2.82
N VAL A 238 -4.77 -7.31 -2.66
CA VAL A 238 -5.14 -6.26 -3.62
C VAL A 238 -4.08 -5.16 -3.67
N ILE A 239 -3.60 -4.73 -2.50
CA ILE A 239 -2.53 -3.73 -2.39
C ILE A 239 -1.25 -4.25 -3.05
N MET A 240 -0.88 -5.50 -2.78
CA MET A 240 0.29 -6.12 -3.40
C MET A 240 0.18 -6.17 -4.92
N GLU A 241 -1.01 -6.45 -5.45
CA GLU A 241 -1.23 -6.45 -6.89
C GLU A 241 -1.27 -5.02 -7.46
N LEU A 242 -1.83 -4.05 -6.73
CA LEU A 242 -1.75 -2.63 -7.11
C LEU A 242 -0.31 -2.15 -7.21
N GLU A 243 0.57 -2.60 -6.31
CA GLU A 243 1.98 -2.25 -6.36
C GLU A 243 2.70 -2.81 -7.60
N ARG A 244 2.20 -3.87 -8.18
CA ARG A 244 2.75 -4.51 -9.37
C ARG A 244 2.24 -3.94 -10.69
N GLN A 245 1.02 -3.41 -10.71
CA GLN A 245 0.36 -2.97 -11.94
C GLN A 245 0.83 -1.58 -12.40
N GLY A 246 0.65 -1.30 -13.69
CA GLY A 246 0.75 0.03 -14.28
C GLY A 246 -0.48 0.89 -13.94
N ASP A 247 -1.12 1.44 -14.96
CA ASP A 247 -2.32 2.24 -14.77
C ASP A 247 -3.53 1.36 -14.45
N VAL A 248 -4.20 1.64 -13.33
CA VAL A 248 -5.35 0.86 -12.85
C VAL A 248 -6.49 1.79 -12.42
N LEU A 249 -7.70 1.45 -12.82
CA LEU A 249 -8.93 2.02 -12.26
C LEU A 249 -9.53 1.01 -11.28
N VAL A 250 -9.74 1.41 -10.03
CA VAL A 250 -10.44 0.61 -9.03
C VAL A 250 -11.79 1.24 -8.73
N ILE A 251 -12.85 0.53 -9.07
CA ILE A 251 -14.25 0.90 -8.77
C ILE A 251 -14.67 0.09 -7.55
N CYS A 252 -14.75 0.74 -6.40
CA CYS A 252 -14.98 0.07 -5.13
C CYS A 252 -15.97 0.84 -4.24
N HIS A 253 -15.82 0.75 -2.94
CA HIS A 253 -16.76 1.24 -1.94
C HIS A 253 -16.06 2.17 -0.95
N GLN A 254 -16.84 2.79 -0.06
CA GLN A 254 -16.31 3.82 0.83
C GLN A 254 -15.25 3.30 1.81
N ALA A 255 -15.51 2.19 2.50
CA ALA A 255 -14.56 1.66 3.48
C ALA A 255 -13.31 1.10 2.78
N VAL A 256 -13.49 0.38 1.67
CA VAL A 256 -12.38 -0.12 0.83
C VAL A 256 -11.51 1.03 0.34
N MET A 257 -12.11 2.08 -0.23
CA MET A 257 -11.38 3.24 -0.75
C MET A 257 -10.60 3.96 0.34
N ARG A 258 -11.15 4.05 1.57
CA ARG A 258 -10.45 4.59 2.74
C ARG A 258 -9.20 3.79 3.09
N CYS A 259 -9.30 2.46 3.07
CA CYS A 259 -8.15 1.58 3.35
C CYS A 259 -7.05 1.73 2.29
N LEU A 260 -7.41 1.73 1.00
CA LEU A 260 -6.46 1.92 -0.09
C LEU A 260 -5.82 3.31 -0.02
N LEU A 261 -6.61 4.35 0.19
CA LEU A 261 -6.12 5.72 0.29
C LEU A 261 -5.20 5.91 1.51
N ALA A 262 -5.55 5.30 2.66
CA ALA A 262 -4.71 5.34 3.86
C ALA A 262 -3.35 4.69 3.62
N TYR A 263 -3.29 3.60 2.88
CA TYR A 263 -2.04 2.95 2.51
C TYR A 263 -1.13 3.89 1.70
N PHE A 264 -1.65 4.48 0.62
CA PHE A 264 -0.85 5.36 -0.26
C PHE A 264 -0.48 6.71 0.38
N LEU A 265 -1.22 7.15 1.41
CA LEU A 265 -0.98 8.41 2.11
C LEU A 265 -0.36 8.23 3.50
N ASP A 266 0.02 7.02 3.87
CA ASP A 266 0.59 6.68 5.18
C ASP A 266 -0.26 7.21 6.34
N LYS A 267 -1.59 6.98 6.29
CA LYS A 267 -2.53 7.43 7.31
C LYS A 267 -2.66 6.42 8.44
N SER A 268 -2.75 6.95 9.65
CA SER A 268 -2.92 6.13 10.85
C SER A 268 -4.27 5.41 10.92
N ALA A 269 -4.35 4.36 11.75
CA ALA A 269 -5.58 3.64 12.03
C ALA A 269 -6.71 4.56 12.54
N ASP A 270 -6.35 5.60 13.31
CA ASP A 270 -7.32 6.58 13.84
C ASP A 270 -7.89 7.51 12.75
N GLU A 271 -7.10 7.84 11.73
CA GLU A 271 -7.51 8.72 10.62
C GLU A 271 -8.28 7.97 9.53
N LEU A 272 -7.88 6.71 9.27
CA LEU A 272 -8.37 5.90 8.16
C LEU A 272 -9.90 5.87 8.04
N PRO A 273 -10.70 5.61 9.11
CA PRO A 273 -12.16 5.50 9.00
C PRO A 273 -12.88 6.81 8.68
N TYR A 274 -12.15 7.92 8.69
CA TYR A 274 -12.70 9.28 8.50
C TYR A 274 -12.19 9.97 7.23
N LEU A 275 -11.39 9.28 6.40
CA LEU A 275 -10.95 9.83 5.12
C LEU A 275 -12.15 10.12 4.21
N LYS A 276 -12.11 11.27 3.55
CA LYS A 276 -13.18 11.71 2.64
C LYS A 276 -13.05 11.00 1.29
N CYS A 277 -14.07 10.21 0.97
CA CYS A 277 -14.19 9.49 -0.29
C CYS A 277 -15.59 9.76 -0.87
N PRO A 278 -15.82 10.95 -1.46
CA PRO A 278 -17.15 11.32 -1.97
C PRO A 278 -17.56 10.46 -3.16
N LEU A 279 -18.88 10.29 -3.35
CA LEU A 279 -19.45 9.72 -4.55
C LEU A 279 -19.13 10.61 -5.76
N HIS A 280 -19.18 10.05 -6.95
CA HIS A 280 -19.04 10.73 -8.23
C HIS A 280 -17.74 11.53 -8.41
N THR A 281 -16.70 11.13 -7.63
CA THR A 281 -15.38 11.73 -7.66
C THR A 281 -14.34 10.66 -7.93
N VAL A 282 -13.43 10.95 -8.84
CA VAL A 282 -12.25 10.11 -9.12
C VAL A 282 -11.07 10.69 -8.36
N LEU A 283 -10.42 9.89 -7.53
CA LEU A 283 -9.13 10.22 -6.94
C LEU A 283 -8.03 9.65 -7.83
N LYS A 284 -7.24 10.54 -8.40
CA LYS A 284 -6.08 10.20 -9.21
C LYS A 284 -4.85 10.21 -8.32
N LEU A 285 -4.28 9.05 -8.09
CA LEU A 285 -3.10 8.84 -7.28
C LEU A 285 -1.89 8.67 -8.20
N THR A 286 -0.85 9.45 -7.96
CA THR A 286 0.44 9.34 -8.66
C THR A 286 1.51 9.06 -7.62
N PRO A 287 1.86 7.79 -7.37
CA PRO A 287 2.93 7.43 -6.44
C PRO A 287 4.28 7.94 -6.92
N PHE A 288 5.10 8.38 -5.99
CA PHE A 288 6.49 8.78 -6.23
C PHE A 288 7.37 8.33 -5.05
N ALA A 289 8.67 8.48 -5.15
CA ALA A 289 9.63 7.87 -4.21
C ALA A 289 9.37 8.20 -2.71
N TYR A 290 8.86 9.38 -2.40
CA TYR A 290 8.67 9.83 -1.01
C TYR A 290 7.20 10.11 -0.68
N GLY A 291 6.26 9.56 -1.41
CA GLY A 291 4.84 9.74 -1.12
C GLY A 291 3.94 9.49 -2.31
N CYS A 292 2.75 10.07 -2.25
CA CYS A 292 1.75 9.94 -3.31
C CYS A 292 1.02 11.27 -3.51
N LYS A 293 1.03 11.78 -4.75
CA LYS A 293 0.19 12.93 -5.11
C LYS A 293 -1.23 12.46 -5.34
N VAL A 294 -2.19 13.16 -4.73
CA VAL A 294 -3.62 12.89 -4.91
C VAL A 294 -4.30 14.09 -5.54
N GLU A 295 -5.01 13.85 -6.63
CA GLU A 295 -5.84 14.84 -7.31
C GLU A 295 -7.30 14.35 -7.25
N SER A 296 -8.19 15.22 -6.79
CA SER A 296 -9.62 14.92 -6.66
C SER A 296 -10.38 15.54 -7.84
N ILE A 297 -11.03 14.70 -8.64
CA ILE A 297 -11.71 15.10 -9.88
C ILE A 297 -13.19 14.78 -9.74
N PHE A 298 -13.99 15.81 -9.55
CA PHE A 298 -15.45 15.68 -9.53
C PHE A 298 -16.02 15.65 -10.95
N LEU A 299 -16.82 14.63 -11.28
CA LEU A 299 -17.35 14.42 -12.63
C LEU A 299 -18.67 15.14 -12.91
N ASN A 300 -18.97 16.18 -12.17
CA ASN A 300 -20.09 17.10 -12.37
C ASN A 300 -21.48 16.42 -12.40
N VAL A 301 -21.64 15.37 -11.64
CA VAL A 301 -22.92 14.69 -11.37
C VAL A 301 -23.17 14.73 -9.87
N GLU A 302 -24.25 15.35 -9.46
CA GLU A 302 -24.60 15.44 -8.02
C GLU A 302 -24.84 14.06 -7.41
N ALA A 303 -24.54 13.92 -6.13
CA ALA A 303 -24.79 12.72 -5.35
C ALA A 303 -25.07 13.08 -3.89
N VAL A 304 -25.68 12.15 -3.16
CA VAL A 304 -25.88 12.29 -1.73
C VAL A 304 -24.54 12.29 -0.98
N ASN A 305 -24.46 13.07 0.09
CA ASN A 305 -23.30 13.03 0.97
C ASN A 305 -23.43 11.85 1.95
N THR A 306 -22.53 10.91 1.83
CA THR A 306 -22.46 9.73 2.71
C THR A 306 -21.31 9.83 3.72
N HIS A 307 -20.62 10.97 3.77
CA HIS A 307 -19.52 11.17 4.71
C HIS A 307 -20.07 11.47 6.11
N ARG A 308 -19.47 10.85 7.11
CA ARG A 308 -19.71 11.13 8.54
C ARG A 308 -18.38 11.55 9.15
N ASP A 309 -18.39 12.73 9.73
CA ASP A 309 -17.21 13.28 10.42
C ASP A 309 -16.91 12.50 11.70
N ARG A 310 -15.72 12.69 12.23
CA ARG A 310 -15.33 12.13 13.52
C ARG A 310 -16.12 12.81 14.62
N PRO A 311 -16.72 12.08 15.57
CA PRO A 311 -17.38 12.68 16.73
C PRO A 311 -16.39 13.52 17.55
N GLU A 312 -16.83 14.71 17.98
CA GLU A 312 -15.96 15.68 18.69
C GLU A 312 -15.58 15.21 20.12
N ASP A 313 -16.35 14.31 20.73
CA ASP A 313 -16.22 13.92 22.14
C ASP A 313 -15.24 12.75 22.42
N ILE A 314 -14.54 12.21 21.42
CA ILE A 314 -13.61 11.07 21.61
C ILE A 314 -12.37 11.47 22.46
N GLY A 315 -12.19 12.74 22.80
CA GLY A 315 -11.09 13.24 23.64
C GLY A 315 -11.15 12.84 25.12
N LYS A 316 -12.27 12.33 25.62
CA LYS A 316 -12.42 11.87 27.00
C LYS A 316 -12.46 10.34 27.05
N LYS A 317 -11.32 9.71 26.86
CA LYS A 317 -11.19 8.27 27.04
C LYS A 317 -11.50 7.87 28.47
N VAL A 318 -12.65 7.25 28.69
CA VAL A 318 -12.81 6.29 29.79
C VAL A 318 -12.03 5.07 29.31
N SER A 319 -10.92 4.78 29.96
CA SER A 319 -10.08 3.61 29.69
C SER A 319 -10.74 2.34 30.22
N ASN A 320 -11.77 1.89 29.53
CA ASN A 320 -12.23 0.50 29.68
C ASN A 320 -11.75 -0.25 28.43
N PRO A 321 -10.87 -1.25 28.60
CA PRO A 321 -10.54 -2.11 27.48
C PRO A 321 -11.82 -2.83 27.05
N LEU A 322 -12.23 -2.59 25.80
CA LEU A 322 -13.32 -3.34 25.15
C LEU A 322 -13.11 -4.83 25.41
N MET A 323 -13.98 -5.45 26.22
CA MET A 323 -14.00 -6.89 26.37
C MET A 323 -14.33 -7.49 25.01
N ARG A 324 -13.31 -8.10 24.38
CA ARG A 324 -13.51 -8.89 23.15
C ARG A 324 -14.55 -9.96 23.41
N ARG A 325 -15.72 -9.81 22.83
CA ARG A 325 -16.66 -10.92 22.70
C ARG A 325 -16.01 -11.98 21.80
N ASN A 326 -15.92 -13.19 22.33
CA ASN A 326 -15.29 -14.36 21.73
C ASN A 326 -15.82 -14.61 20.31
N SER A 327 -15.04 -14.28 19.30
CA SER A 327 -15.08 -14.94 18.02
C SER A 327 -13.65 -15.34 17.69
N VAL A 328 -13.42 -16.66 17.67
CA VAL A 328 -12.22 -17.37 17.24
C VAL A 328 -10.90 -16.60 17.44
N THR A 329 -10.19 -16.98 18.49
CA THR A 329 -8.91 -16.42 18.95
C THR A 329 -7.90 -16.30 17.81
N PRO A 330 -7.47 -15.09 17.43
CA PRO A 330 -6.19 -14.95 16.76
C PRO A 330 -5.10 -15.19 17.81
N LEU A 331 -4.07 -15.92 17.45
CA LEU A 331 -2.87 -16.16 18.26
C LEU A 331 -2.40 -14.84 18.89
N ALA A 332 -2.36 -14.82 20.22
CA ALA A 332 -1.93 -13.68 21.01
C ALA A 332 -0.53 -13.24 20.59
N SER A 333 -0.41 -11.98 20.19
CA SER A 333 0.88 -11.33 20.16
C SER A 333 1.43 -11.27 21.59
N PRO A 334 2.70 -11.60 21.87
CA PRO A 334 3.25 -11.51 23.22
C PRO A 334 3.25 -10.03 23.65
N GLU A 335 2.71 -9.80 24.84
CA GLU A 335 2.77 -8.48 25.50
C GLU A 335 4.23 -8.00 25.59
N PRO A 336 4.50 -6.72 25.35
CA PRO A 336 5.82 -6.19 25.62
C PRO A 336 6.09 -6.24 27.12
N ASN A 337 7.12 -6.99 27.50
CA ASN A 337 7.61 -7.11 28.88
C ASN A 337 7.76 -5.74 29.52
N LYS A 338 6.98 -5.47 30.55
CA LYS A 338 7.17 -4.35 31.47
C LYS A 338 8.53 -4.51 32.14
N LYS A 339 9.48 -3.64 31.82
CA LYS A 339 10.73 -3.52 32.58
C LYS A 339 10.40 -3.11 34.02
N PRO A 340 11.01 -3.70 35.04
CA PRO A 340 10.87 -3.25 36.41
C PRO A 340 11.43 -1.83 36.55
N ARG A 341 10.67 -0.96 37.18
CA ARG A 341 11.05 0.40 37.53
C ARG A 341 12.02 0.33 38.69
N ILE A 342 13.26 0.69 38.46
CA ILE A 342 14.23 0.95 39.54
C ILE A 342 14.04 2.41 39.94
N GLU A 343 13.57 2.63 41.16
CA GLU A 343 13.56 3.94 41.81
C GLU A 343 14.94 4.25 42.35
N GLY A 344 15.41 5.47 42.09
CA GLY A 344 16.45 6.15 42.81
C GLY A 344 17.81 6.15 42.14
N LEU A 345 18.14 7.28 41.53
CA LEU A 345 19.38 8.04 41.75
C LEU A 345 19.29 9.36 40.95
N GLU A 346 19.39 10.44 41.69
CA GLU A 346 19.39 11.81 41.20
C GLU A 346 20.73 12.21 40.57
N ASP A 347 20.62 13.10 39.59
CA ASP A 347 21.55 14.14 39.15
C ASP A 347 23.05 13.86 39.02
N HIS A 348 23.54 13.94 37.76
CA HIS A 348 24.60 14.90 37.42
C HIS A 348 24.68 15.12 35.91
N VAL A 349 24.50 16.38 35.52
CA VAL A 349 24.72 16.96 34.22
C VAL A 349 26.20 16.90 33.85
N ALA A 350 26.51 16.34 32.68
CA ALA A 350 27.69 16.73 31.90
C ALA A 350 27.48 16.41 30.43
N SER A 351 27.43 17.45 29.66
CA SER A 351 27.44 17.49 28.21
C SER A 351 28.73 16.93 27.64
N SER A 352 28.66 15.96 26.75
CA SER A 352 29.65 15.80 25.68
C SER A 352 29.00 15.11 24.50
N SER A 353 28.79 15.89 23.46
CA SER A 353 28.40 15.48 22.13
C SER A 353 29.52 14.65 21.50
N SER A 354 29.23 13.39 21.20
CA SER A 354 29.86 12.67 20.09
C SER A 354 28.84 11.75 19.46
N ALA A 355 28.11 12.34 18.50
CA ALA A 355 27.25 11.57 17.62
C ALA A 355 28.14 10.70 16.72
N ILE A 356 28.10 9.41 16.94
CA ILE A 356 28.52 8.43 15.93
C ILE A 356 27.41 8.43 14.88
N PRO A 357 27.70 8.75 13.61
CA PRO A 357 26.68 8.65 12.58
C PRO A 357 26.33 7.17 12.39
N VAL A 358 25.17 6.80 12.84
CA VAL A 358 24.53 5.56 12.37
C VAL A 358 24.19 5.82 10.92
N CYS A 359 24.98 5.27 10.00
CA CYS A 359 24.61 5.18 8.59
C CYS A 359 23.43 4.23 8.49
N LEU A 360 22.24 4.75 8.71
CA LEU A 360 21.03 4.15 8.19
C LEU A 360 21.13 4.31 6.66
N ALA A 361 21.15 3.19 5.96
CA ALA A 361 21.07 3.12 4.52
C ALA A 361 19.64 3.50 4.06
N SER A 362 19.15 4.66 4.53
CA SER A 362 17.81 5.18 4.21
C SER A 362 17.76 5.94 2.90
N ASP A 363 18.91 6.13 2.23
CA ASP A 363 18.98 6.97 1.03
C ASP A 363 18.97 6.23 -0.30
N VAL A 364 18.70 4.93 -0.30
CA VAL A 364 18.47 4.22 -1.55
C VAL A 364 16.98 4.02 -1.71
N SER A 365 16.29 5.03 -2.21
CA SER A 365 14.93 4.83 -2.70
C SER A 365 14.97 3.90 -3.88
N VAL A 366 14.52 2.72 -3.62
CA VAL A 366 14.50 1.65 -4.57
C VAL A 366 13.37 1.90 -5.54
N ALA A 367 13.74 2.05 -6.72
CA ALA A 367 12.89 1.83 -7.85
C ALA A 367 12.91 0.34 -8.21
N VAL A 368 11.90 -0.24 -8.74
CA VAL A 368 11.63 -1.63 -8.94
C VAL A 368 10.72 -1.90 -10.11
N PRO A 369 10.35 -2.94 -10.57
CA PRO A 369 10.82 -4.23 -10.94
C PRO A 369 11.09 -4.42 -12.43
N GLY A 370 12.03 -5.30 -12.71
CA GLY A 370 12.19 -5.89 -14.01
C GLY A 370 11.45 -7.23 -14.12
N GLN A 371 11.09 -7.58 -15.31
CA GLN A 371 10.61 -8.92 -15.65
C GLN A 371 11.73 -9.93 -15.43
N ILE A 372 11.37 -11.10 -14.91
CA ILE A 372 12.24 -12.27 -14.91
C ILE A 372 12.43 -12.67 -16.37
N VAL A 373 13.58 -12.36 -16.93
CA VAL A 373 13.97 -12.91 -18.22
C VAL A 373 14.55 -14.29 -17.95
N ASN A 374 13.73 -15.33 -18.07
CA ASN A 374 14.22 -16.68 -18.27
C ASN A 374 14.90 -16.69 -19.64
N GLU A 375 16.19 -16.57 -19.68
CA GLU A 375 16.96 -16.97 -20.87
C GLU A 375 16.85 -18.48 -21.00
N LEU A 376 15.97 -18.95 -21.88
CA LEU A 376 16.03 -20.28 -22.44
C LEU A 376 17.34 -20.39 -23.24
N PRO A 377 18.12 -21.47 -23.10
CA PRO A 377 19.32 -21.66 -23.89
C PRO A 377 18.96 -21.73 -25.38
N ARG A 378 19.64 -20.95 -26.18
CA ARG A 378 19.51 -21.00 -27.65
C ARG A 378 19.91 -22.39 -28.12
N PRO A 379 19.15 -23.03 -29.03
CA PRO A 379 19.60 -24.29 -29.64
C PRO A 379 20.84 -23.99 -30.48
N SER A 380 21.87 -24.80 -30.27
CA SER A 380 23.09 -24.82 -31.06
C SER A 380 22.76 -25.12 -32.52
N ASP A 381 23.31 -24.36 -33.45
CA ASP A 381 23.33 -24.60 -34.87
C ASP A 381 23.97 -25.98 -35.16
N ALA A 382 23.13 -26.95 -35.32
CA ALA A 382 23.50 -28.20 -35.96
C ALA A 382 22.98 -28.17 -37.39
N GLY A 383 23.87 -27.86 -38.32
CA GLY A 383 23.56 -27.84 -39.73
C GLY A 383 23.09 -29.20 -40.23
N VAL A 384 21.91 -29.21 -40.80
CA VAL A 384 21.45 -30.33 -41.64
C VAL A 384 21.34 -29.80 -43.07
N LYS A 385 22.29 -30.23 -43.89
CA LYS A 385 22.20 -30.17 -45.35
C LYS A 385 21.07 -31.12 -45.79
N LEU A 386 20.04 -30.62 -46.38
CA LEU A 386 19.09 -31.39 -47.18
C LEU A 386 19.46 -31.25 -48.63
N SER A 387 19.96 -32.37 -49.19
CA SER A 387 20.13 -32.59 -50.62
C SER A 387 18.75 -32.75 -51.27
N ALA A 388 18.53 -32.03 -52.36
CA ALA A 388 17.43 -32.25 -53.27
C ALA A 388 17.65 -33.55 -54.08
N GLN A 389 16.63 -34.39 -54.14
CA GLN A 389 16.39 -35.27 -55.31
C GLN A 389 14.93 -35.72 -55.34
N GLN A 390 14.34 -35.42 -56.50
CA GLN A 390 13.12 -35.90 -57.14
C GLN A 390 11.75 -35.55 -56.52
#